data_208c00c68be2c7b0430e4f602217f18a
#
_entry.id   208c00c68be2c7b0430e4f602217f18a
#
_cell.length_a   1.000
_cell.length_b   1.000
_cell.length_c   1.000
_cell.angle_alpha   90.00
_cell.angle_beta   90.00
_cell.angle_gamma   90.00
#
_symmetry.space_group_name_H-M   'P 1'
#
loop_
_entity.id
_entity.type
_entity.pdbx_description
1 polymer ?
#
loop_
_entity_poly.entity_id
_entity_poly.type
_entity_poly.pdbx_seq_one_letter_code
_entity_poly.pdbx_strand_id
1 'polypeptide(L)'
;MSVRRVTFNEITKKAVQEAFKQARDLDEHLIEAYLARRALDYLVGFSISPILWRKLPGARSAGRVQSVALRLVCERETEIEKFVSEEYWSIDARLKTPDGAPFSARLSQLDGKRLDKMALRGQAQAEDAVARIRAGALSVAKVEKKQVRRNPWPPFITSTLQMEASRKLRLSAAQTMRLAQRLYEGVDIKGETVGLITYMRTDGTTLSEEAVAQCRDVIRDKFGPKYLPDAPRLYKTKAKNAQEAHEAIRPTDLTRTPEEVAAFVDDEMARLYDLIWKRTMASQMENAVLDQVGADIANEKGDVVLRASGSTVSFDGFLTLYHEDKDEDSEEDEENRRLPPLAEGMKTPLVEVLPEQHFTQPPPRYSEATLVKKLEELGIGRPSTYASILQVLRDRNYVTLENRRFVPEDRGRLVTSFLSKFFTRYVDYGFTAGMEEELDAISNGHVAWKEALRQFWKDFSAAVEGTKDLTITQVIDTLDAELGPHFFPPREDGSDPRICPACSDGRLSLRLGKFGAFVGCSKYPECRYTRPLVVPAEGEG
;
A
#
# COMPACT_ATOMS: atom_id res chain seq x y z
N MET A 1 -5.30 44.71 -17.68
CA MET A 1 -5.60 44.27 -16.34
C MET A 1 -4.41 43.42 -15.89
N SER A 2 -3.69 43.80 -14.84
CA SER A 2 -2.54 43.02 -14.36
C SER A 2 -3.04 41.88 -13.48
N VAL A 3 -2.69 40.61 -13.83
CA VAL A 3 -3.02 39.41 -13.07
C VAL A 3 -1.76 39.00 -12.34
N ARG A 4 -1.87 38.74 -11.04
CA ARG A 4 -0.75 38.25 -10.23
C ARG A 4 -1.14 36.99 -9.46
N ARG A 5 -0.15 36.11 -9.22
CA ARG A 5 -0.31 34.87 -8.49
C ARG A 5 0.09 35.08 -7.03
N VAL A 6 -0.77 34.61 -6.13
CA VAL A 6 -0.53 34.56 -4.69
C VAL A 6 -0.57 33.08 -4.28
N THR A 7 0.42 32.62 -3.52
CA THR A 7 0.51 31.24 -3.05
C THR A 7 0.67 31.20 -1.53
N PHE A 8 -0.06 30.31 -0.87
CA PHE A 8 0.04 30.04 0.56
C PHE A 8 -0.26 28.59 0.83
N ASN A 9 0.38 28.01 1.84
CA ASN A 9 0.23 26.60 2.21
C ASN A 9 -0.77 26.40 3.34
N GLU A 10 -1.25 27.49 3.97
CA GLU A 10 -2.22 27.44 5.06
C GLU A 10 -3.17 28.63 4.98
N ILE A 11 -4.41 28.44 5.44
CA ILE A 11 -5.43 29.50 5.47
C ILE A 11 -5.46 30.10 6.89
N THR A 12 -4.44 30.89 7.20
CA THR A 12 -4.36 31.72 8.39
C THR A 12 -4.27 33.18 8.00
N LYS A 13 -4.76 34.09 8.86
CA LYS A 13 -4.71 35.52 8.58
C LYS A 13 -3.27 36.00 8.27
N LYS A 14 -2.28 35.51 9.05
CA LYS A 14 -0.86 35.84 8.87
C LYS A 14 -0.35 35.36 7.52
N ALA A 15 -0.54 34.07 7.19
CA ALA A 15 -0.05 33.47 5.95
C ALA A 15 -0.66 34.13 4.70
N VAL A 16 -1.96 34.38 4.72
CA VAL A 16 -2.67 35.05 3.60
C VAL A 16 -2.16 36.48 3.43
N GLN A 17 -2.03 37.26 4.50
CA GLN A 17 -1.50 38.64 4.41
C GLN A 17 -0.06 38.67 3.90
N GLU A 18 0.79 37.76 4.35
CA GLU A 18 2.17 37.69 3.90
C GLU A 18 2.28 37.27 2.42
N ALA A 19 1.46 36.32 1.99
CA ALA A 19 1.42 35.88 0.61
C ALA A 19 1.04 37.01 -0.38
N PHE A 20 0.13 37.92 0.03
CA PHE A 20 -0.20 39.09 -0.79
C PHE A 20 0.97 40.08 -0.96
N LYS A 21 1.87 40.17 0.03
CA LYS A 21 3.09 40.99 -0.10
C LYS A 21 4.10 40.38 -1.09
N GLN A 22 4.04 39.07 -1.28
CA GLN A 22 4.95 38.29 -2.14
C GLN A 22 4.27 37.88 -3.45
N ALA A 23 3.23 38.63 -3.90
CA ALA A 23 2.55 38.37 -5.15
C ALA A 23 3.53 38.41 -6.34
N ARG A 24 3.51 37.38 -7.16
CA ARG A 24 4.39 37.19 -8.33
C ARG A 24 3.61 37.06 -9.63
N ASP A 25 4.29 37.05 -10.75
CA ASP A 25 3.68 36.81 -12.05
C ASP A 25 3.23 35.34 -12.17
N LEU A 26 2.36 35.08 -13.17
CA LEU A 26 1.91 33.73 -13.47
C LEU A 26 3.11 32.86 -13.88
N ASP A 27 3.12 31.64 -13.40
CA ASP A 27 4.12 30.64 -13.78
C ASP A 27 3.63 29.91 -15.04
N GLU A 28 4.19 30.29 -16.19
CA GLU A 28 3.80 29.73 -17.48
C GLU A 28 4.07 28.22 -17.56
N HIS A 29 5.17 27.74 -16.99
CA HIS A 29 5.52 26.32 -17.02
C HIS A 29 4.54 25.45 -16.22
N LEU A 30 4.07 25.95 -15.08
CA LEU A 30 3.01 25.26 -14.32
C LEU A 30 1.69 25.23 -15.09
N ILE A 31 1.34 26.30 -15.77
CA ILE A 31 0.13 26.35 -16.63
C ILE A 31 0.28 25.35 -17.78
N GLU A 32 1.43 25.33 -18.44
CA GLU A 32 1.73 24.39 -19.53
C GLU A 32 1.69 22.94 -19.08
N ALA A 33 2.26 22.62 -17.91
CA ALA A 33 2.21 21.27 -17.34
C ALA A 33 0.77 20.84 -17.01
N TYR A 34 -0.05 21.75 -16.47
CA TYR A 34 -1.47 21.49 -16.23
C TYR A 34 -2.22 21.22 -17.56
N LEU A 35 -1.99 22.02 -18.58
CA LEU A 35 -2.60 21.85 -19.91
C LEU A 35 -2.14 20.54 -20.55
N ALA A 36 -0.84 20.21 -20.45
CA ALA A 36 -0.28 18.96 -20.96
C ALA A 36 -0.93 17.74 -20.30
N ARG A 37 -1.02 17.73 -18.96
CA ARG A 37 -1.68 16.64 -18.21
C ARG A 37 -3.13 16.47 -18.65
N ARG A 38 -3.87 17.57 -18.69
CA ARG A 38 -5.27 17.55 -19.10
C ARG A 38 -5.43 17.04 -20.53
N ALA A 39 -4.60 17.51 -21.46
CA ALA A 39 -4.62 17.07 -22.85
C ALA A 39 -4.29 15.58 -23.00
N LEU A 40 -3.27 15.09 -22.30
CA LEU A 40 -2.93 13.65 -22.27
C LEU A 40 -4.09 12.79 -21.78
N ASP A 41 -4.71 13.18 -20.67
CA ASP A 41 -5.84 12.41 -20.10
C ASP A 41 -7.04 12.41 -21.05
N TYR A 42 -7.29 13.53 -21.77
CA TYR A 42 -8.29 13.60 -22.85
C TYR A 42 -7.93 12.70 -24.03
N LEU A 43 -6.71 12.80 -24.55
CA LEU A 43 -6.27 12.00 -25.69
C LEU A 43 -6.40 10.50 -25.40
N VAL A 44 -5.94 10.05 -24.25
CA VAL A 44 -6.02 8.64 -23.86
C VAL A 44 -7.47 8.22 -23.62
N GLY A 45 -8.18 8.94 -22.76
CA GLY A 45 -9.53 8.58 -22.36
C GLY A 45 -10.53 8.56 -23.53
N PHE A 46 -10.52 9.59 -24.36
CA PHE A 46 -11.46 9.72 -25.48
C PHE A 46 -11.08 8.89 -26.71
N SER A 47 -9.83 8.43 -26.82
CA SER A 47 -9.44 7.50 -27.90
C SER A 47 -9.70 6.05 -27.51
N ILE A 48 -9.33 5.63 -26.30
CA ILE A 48 -9.45 4.22 -25.90
C ILE A 48 -10.88 3.86 -25.48
N SER A 49 -11.59 4.72 -24.73
CA SER A 49 -12.93 4.39 -24.23
C SER A 49 -13.94 4.04 -25.32
N PRO A 50 -14.02 4.77 -26.46
CA PRO A 50 -14.88 4.39 -27.58
C PRO A 50 -14.51 3.05 -28.23
N ILE A 51 -13.22 2.66 -28.22
CA ILE A 51 -12.77 1.37 -28.71
C ILE A 51 -13.29 0.27 -27.77
N LEU A 52 -13.14 0.47 -26.47
CA LEU A 52 -13.68 -0.45 -25.46
C LEU A 52 -15.19 -0.65 -25.65
N TRP A 53 -15.97 0.42 -25.82
CA TRP A 53 -17.44 0.31 -26.00
C TRP A 53 -17.84 -0.50 -27.22
N ARG A 54 -17.06 -0.38 -28.30
CA ARG A 54 -17.35 -1.08 -29.58
C ARG A 54 -16.85 -2.52 -29.56
N LYS A 55 -15.68 -2.77 -28.96
CA LYS A 55 -15.00 -4.08 -29.03
C LYS A 55 -15.25 -4.94 -27.80
N LEU A 56 -15.60 -4.32 -26.67
CA LEU A 56 -15.87 -5.00 -25.41
C LEU A 56 -17.13 -4.40 -24.74
N PRO A 57 -18.34 -4.75 -25.24
CA PRO A 57 -19.59 -4.29 -24.66
C PRO A 57 -19.64 -4.54 -23.14
N GLY A 58 -20.11 -3.54 -22.38
CA GLY A 58 -20.11 -3.56 -20.92
C GLY A 58 -18.89 -2.91 -20.27
N ALA A 59 -17.78 -2.72 -20.98
CA ALA A 59 -16.68 -1.90 -20.51
C ALA A 59 -17.10 -0.42 -20.43
N ARG A 60 -16.56 0.33 -19.45
CA ARG A 60 -16.99 1.73 -19.23
C ARG A 60 -15.96 2.73 -19.73
N SER A 61 -14.75 2.72 -19.22
CA SER A 61 -13.71 3.66 -19.63
C SER A 61 -12.32 3.13 -19.34
N ALA A 62 -11.34 3.65 -20.07
CA ALA A 62 -9.93 3.53 -19.77
C ALA A 62 -9.34 4.93 -19.53
N GLY A 63 -8.26 4.99 -18.78
CA GLY A 63 -7.51 6.20 -18.52
C GLY A 63 -6.08 5.86 -18.16
N ARG A 64 -5.17 6.78 -18.40
CA ARG A 64 -3.72 6.61 -18.31
C ARG A 64 -3.28 5.98 -16.97
N VAL A 65 -3.72 6.51 -15.84
CA VAL A 65 -3.32 6.02 -14.51
C VAL A 65 -4.31 4.99 -13.95
N GLN A 66 -5.61 5.19 -14.17
CA GLN A 66 -6.63 4.26 -13.66
C GLN A 66 -6.48 2.84 -14.22
N SER A 67 -6.12 2.70 -15.50
CA SER A 67 -5.95 1.38 -16.14
C SER A 67 -4.74 0.64 -15.58
N VAL A 68 -3.69 1.35 -15.24
CA VAL A 68 -2.50 0.80 -14.60
C VAL A 68 -2.78 0.39 -13.15
N ALA A 69 -3.53 1.19 -12.41
CA ALA A 69 -3.97 0.82 -11.06
C ALA A 69 -4.87 -0.42 -11.06
N LEU A 70 -5.78 -0.54 -12.05
CA LEU A 70 -6.61 -1.74 -12.25
C LEU A 70 -5.74 -2.96 -12.58
N ARG A 71 -4.74 -2.80 -13.42
CA ARG A 71 -3.79 -3.86 -13.77
C ARG A 71 -3.08 -4.41 -12.54
N LEU A 72 -2.61 -3.55 -11.62
CA LEU A 72 -2.00 -3.99 -10.35
C LEU A 72 -2.93 -4.90 -9.55
N VAL A 73 -4.22 -4.54 -9.45
CA VAL A 73 -5.21 -5.33 -8.73
C VAL A 73 -5.47 -6.67 -9.42
N CYS A 74 -5.59 -6.68 -10.75
CA CYS A 74 -5.81 -7.91 -11.53
C CYS A 74 -4.60 -8.84 -11.51
N GLU A 75 -3.37 -8.31 -11.61
CA GLU A 75 -2.14 -9.11 -11.51
C GLU A 75 -1.99 -9.74 -10.12
N ARG A 76 -2.29 -8.99 -9.05
CA ARG A 76 -2.29 -9.52 -7.69
C ARG A 76 -3.30 -10.67 -7.54
N GLU A 77 -4.47 -10.56 -8.09
CA GLU A 77 -5.45 -11.66 -8.04
C GLU A 77 -4.98 -12.87 -8.84
N THR A 78 -4.33 -12.67 -9.99
CA THR A 78 -3.71 -13.75 -10.76
C THR A 78 -2.56 -14.42 -9.98
N GLU A 79 -1.79 -13.66 -9.21
CA GLU A 79 -0.76 -14.21 -8.31
C GLU A 79 -1.39 -15.09 -7.23
N ILE A 80 -2.52 -14.65 -6.65
CA ILE A 80 -3.27 -15.40 -5.64
C ILE A 80 -3.85 -16.70 -6.22
N GLU A 81 -4.49 -16.64 -7.38
CA GLU A 81 -5.08 -17.79 -8.07
C GLU A 81 -4.06 -18.85 -8.49
N LYS A 82 -2.85 -18.43 -8.84
CA LYS A 82 -1.75 -19.32 -9.23
C LYS A 82 -0.89 -19.78 -8.07
N PHE A 83 -1.15 -19.25 -6.87
CA PHE A 83 -0.35 -19.57 -5.71
C PHE A 83 -0.54 -21.04 -5.31
N VAL A 84 0.59 -21.73 -5.11
CA VAL A 84 0.60 -23.10 -4.59
C VAL A 84 1.10 -23.03 -3.15
N SER A 85 0.26 -23.45 -2.23
CA SER A 85 0.61 -23.49 -0.82
C SER A 85 1.61 -24.62 -0.55
N GLU A 86 2.72 -24.28 0.13
CA GLU A 86 3.76 -25.23 0.54
C GLU A 86 3.73 -25.39 2.06
N GLU A 87 3.83 -26.64 2.49
CA GLU A 87 3.94 -27.00 3.91
C GLU A 87 5.34 -26.69 4.44
N TYR A 88 5.40 -26.13 5.64
CA TYR A 88 6.62 -25.99 6.41
C TYR A 88 6.34 -26.10 7.91
N TRP A 89 7.38 -26.36 8.68
CA TRP A 89 7.27 -26.54 10.12
C TRP A 89 8.19 -25.57 10.87
N SER A 90 7.72 -25.08 11.99
CA SER A 90 8.54 -24.40 13.01
C SER A 90 8.56 -25.23 14.29
N ILE A 91 9.63 -25.10 15.06
CA ILE A 91 9.75 -25.80 16.33
C ILE A 91 10.11 -24.79 17.42
N ASP A 92 9.21 -24.60 18.34
CA ASP A 92 9.42 -23.80 19.53
C ASP A 92 9.67 -24.71 20.74
N ALA A 93 10.60 -24.31 21.59
CA ALA A 93 10.87 -24.99 22.86
C ALA A 93 10.53 -24.05 24.01
N ARG A 94 9.78 -24.55 24.97
CA ARG A 94 9.58 -23.92 26.27
C ARG A 94 10.68 -24.36 27.23
N LEU A 95 11.40 -23.41 27.76
CA LEU A 95 12.56 -23.59 28.62
C LEU A 95 12.35 -22.86 29.95
N LYS A 96 13.15 -23.21 30.92
CA LYS A 96 13.22 -22.49 32.20
C LYS A 96 14.67 -22.15 32.52
N THR A 97 14.87 -21.06 33.24
CA THR A 97 16.13 -20.78 33.93
C THR A 97 16.29 -21.68 35.16
N PRO A 98 17.48 -21.80 35.78
CA PRO A 98 17.67 -22.60 37.00
C PRO A 98 16.80 -22.17 38.18
N ASP A 99 16.44 -20.90 38.27
CA ASP A 99 15.52 -20.31 39.24
C ASP A 99 14.04 -20.44 38.86
N GLY A 100 13.75 -21.10 37.72
CA GLY A 100 12.39 -21.49 37.32
C GLY A 100 11.68 -20.47 36.43
N ALA A 101 12.30 -19.37 36.02
CA ALA A 101 11.68 -18.37 35.13
C ALA A 101 11.47 -18.95 33.71
N PRO A 102 10.24 -18.95 33.17
CA PRO A 102 9.95 -19.53 31.86
C PRO A 102 10.33 -18.59 30.71
N PHE A 103 10.77 -19.16 29.57
CA PHE A 103 10.97 -18.47 28.32
C PHE A 103 10.84 -19.44 27.14
N SER A 104 10.68 -18.91 25.93
CA SER A 104 10.59 -19.71 24.70
C SER A 104 11.77 -19.42 23.79
N ALA A 105 12.20 -20.45 23.06
CA ALA A 105 13.23 -20.33 22.04
C ALA A 105 12.84 -21.14 20.81
N ARG A 106 13.09 -20.61 19.62
CA ARG A 106 12.79 -21.24 18.34
C ARG A 106 14.01 -21.95 17.78
N LEU A 107 13.82 -23.12 17.19
CA LEU A 107 14.89 -23.83 16.50
C LEU A 107 15.41 -22.98 15.34
N SER A 108 16.72 -22.69 15.36
CA SER A 108 17.38 -21.80 14.41
C SER A 108 18.51 -22.44 13.61
N GLN A 109 19.14 -23.52 14.15
CA GLN A 109 20.20 -24.24 13.46
C GLN A 109 20.13 -25.74 13.74
N LEU A 110 20.43 -26.55 12.72
CA LEU A 110 20.66 -27.98 12.80
C LEU A 110 21.95 -28.33 12.04
N ASP A 111 22.78 -29.20 12.62
CA ASP A 111 24.05 -29.68 12.04
C ASP A 111 24.96 -28.51 11.58
N GLY A 112 25.00 -27.42 12.38
CA GLY A 112 25.78 -26.22 12.07
C GLY A 112 25.21 -25.33 10.95
N LYS A 113 24.07 -25.69 10.36
CA LYS A 113 23.41 -24.92 9.31
C LYS A 113 22.25 -24.12 9.88
N ARG A 114 22.21 -22.83 9.57
CA ARG A 114 21.06 -21.98 9.88
C ARG A 114 19.84 -22.41 9.07
N LEU A 115 18.71 -22.56 9.75
CA LEU A 115 17.44 -22.90 9.14
C LEU A 115 16.78 -21.63 8.60
N ASP A 116 16.30 -21.69 7.36
CA ASP A 116 15.34 -20.75 6.83
C ASP A 116 13.89 -21.19 7.14
N LYS A 117 12.93 -20.36 6.82
CA LYS A 117 11.51 -20.63 7.07
C LYS A 117 11.02 -21.96 6.47
N MET A 118 11.59 -22.36 5.32
CA MET A 118 11.20 -23.54 4.55
C MET A 118 12.12 -24.75 4.77
N ALA A 119 13.01 -24.71 5.76
CA ALA A 119 14.01 -25.78 5.96
C ALA A 119 13.38 -27.12 6.37
N LEU A 120 12.30 -27.10 7.16
CA LEU A 120 11.56 -28.28 7.57
C LEU A 120 10.25 -28.38 6.77
N ARG A 121 10.26 -29.24 5.73
CA ARG A 121 9.17 -29.33 4.74
C ARG A 121 8.16 -30.44 5.02
N GLY A 122 8.25 -31.13 6.12
CA GLY A 122 7.34 -32.22 6.43
C GLY A 122 7.47 -32.75 7.85
N GLN A 123 6.45 -33.46 8.27
CA GLN A 123 6.30 -33.98 9.63
C GLN A 123 7.51 -34.82 10.10
N ALA A 124 8.05 -35.70 9.23
CA ALA A 124 9.17 -36.54 9.59
C ALA A 124 10.45 -35.75 9.96
N GLN A 125 10.72 -34.65 9.24
CA GLN A 125 11.84 -33.76 9.55
C GLN A 125 11.62 -33.00 10.86
N ALA A 126 10.37 -32.57 11.12
CA ALA A 126 10.00 -31.92 12.35
C ALA A 126 10.14 -32.88 13.57
N GLU A 127 9.68 -34.12 13.44
CA GLU A 127 9.79 -35.15 14.47
C GLU A 127 11.25 -35.52 14.78
N ASP A 128 12.11 -35.65 13.76
CA ASP A 128 13.56 -35.85 13.96
C ASP A 128 14.18 -34.70 14.76
N ALA A 129 13.89 -33.47 14.35
CA ALA A 129 14.37 -32.28 15.04
C ALA A 129 13.86 -32.20 16.49
N VAL A 130 12.60 -32.54 16.75
CA VAL A 130 12.03 -32.65 18.11
C VAL A 130 12.77 -33.69 18.93
N ALA A 131 13.03 -34.88 18.37
CA ALA A 131 13.75 -35.95 19.04
C ALA A 131 15.17 -35.50 19.44
N ARG A 132 15.86 -34.81 18.55
CA ARG A 132 17.21 -34.26 18.78
C ARG A 132 17.25 -33.20 19.86
N ILE A 133 16.25 -32.29 19.89
CA ILE A 133 16.12 -31.29 20.96
C ILE A 133 15.92 -31.98 22.33
N ARG A 134 15.10 -33.04 22.39
CA ARG A 134 14.80 -33.78 23.63
C ARG A 134 15.95 -34.63 24.12
N ALA A 135 16.83 -35.07 23.22
CA ALA A 135 17.91 -36.01 23.55
C ALA A 135 19.10 -35.36 24.29
N GLY A 136 19.24 -34.03 24.25
CA GLY A 136 20.40 -33.33 24.80
C GLY A 136 20.07 -32.40 25.95
N ALA A 137 20.99 -32.24 26.89
CA ALA A 137 20.92 -31.15 27.86
C ALA A 137 21.19 -29.82 27.14
N LEU A 138 20.34 -28.85 27.40
CA LEU A 138 20.40 -27.53 26.76
C LEU A 138 21.05 -26.50 27.68
N SER A 139 21.92 -25.68 27.13
CA SER A 139 22.56 -24.57 27.85
C SER A 139 22.71 -23.35 26.96
N VAL A 140 22.80 -22.17 27.54
CA VAL A 140 23.04 -20.93 26.84
C VAL A 140 24.46 -20.94 26.30
N ALA A 141 24.60 -21.04 24.98
CA ALA A 141 25.88 -21.02 24.29
C ALA A 141 26.42 -19.61 24.06
N LYS A 142 25.51 -18.65 23.79
CA LYS A 142 25.87 -17.27 23.50
C LYS A 142 24.77 -16.31 23.92
N VAL A 143 25.13 -15.16 24.42
CA VAL A 143 24.20 -14.04 24.69
C VAL A 143 24.67 -12.79 23.97
N GLU A 144 23.80 -12.23 23.15
CA GLU A 144 24.02 -10.97 22.45
C GLU A 144 23.10 -9.90 23.03
N LYS A 145 23.68 -8.79 23.44
CA LYS A 145 22.91 -7.60 23.88
C LYS A 145 23.19 -6.46 22.92
N LYS A 146 22.14 -5.86 22.40
CA LYS A 146 22.24 -4.76 21.44
C LYS A 146 21.24 -3.68 21.79
N GLN A 147 21.70 -2.44 21.83
CA GLN A 147 20.81 -1.28 21.89
C GLN A 147 20.48 -0.81 20.49
N VAL A 148 19.21 -0.69 20.17
CA VAL A 148 18.69 -0.25 18.89
C VAL A 148 17.96 1.08 19.09
N ARG A 149 18.35 2.07 18.29
CA ARG A 149 17.65 3.36 18.24
C ARG A 149 16.67 3.35 17.08
N ARG A 150 15.42 3.69 17.34
CA ARG A 150 14.38 3.89 16.32
C ARG A 150 14.17 5.37 16.12
N ASN A 151 14.29 5.80 14.86
CA ASN A 151 14.00 7.16 14.47
C ASN A 151 12.50 7.35 14.26
N PRO A 152 11.94 8.53 14.60
CA PRO A 152 10.57 8.86 14.24
C PRO A 152 10.43 9.00 12.72
N TRP A 153 9.20 8.74 12.26
CA TRP A 153 8.83 8.93 10.86
C TRP A 153 8.70 10.40 10.49
N PRO A 154 8.85 10.76 9.19
CA PRO A 154 8.59 12.11 8.71
C PRO A 154 7.16 12.57 8.99
N PRO A 155 6.90 13.89 9.01
CA PRO A 155 5.53 14.40 8.95
C PRO A 155 4.78 13.84 7.75
N PHE A 156 3.45 13.88 7.78
CA PHE A 156 2.64 13.35 6.70
C PHE A 156 2.81 14.07 5.37
N ILE A 157 2.84 13.28 4.32
CA ILE A 157 2.51 13.64 2.95
C ILE A 157 1.17 13.03 2.59
N THR A 158 0.60 13.36 1.44
CA THR A 158 -0.73 12.88 1.03
C THR A 158 -0.86 11.37 1.10
N SER A 159 0.09 10.62 0.54
CA SER A 159 0.06 9.15 0.51
C SER A 159 0.11 8.56 1.92
N THR A 160 1.06 9.00 2.73
CA THR A 160 1.22 8.48 4.11
C THR A 160 0.05 8.84 5.01
N LEU A 161 -0.57 10.02 4.83
CA LEU A 161 -1.82 10.36 5.53
C LEU A 161 -2.97 9.42 5.13
N GLN A 162 -3.15 9.17 3.84
CA GLN A 162 -4.19 8.24 3.36
C GLN A 162 -3.97 6.82 3.90
N MET A 163 -2.72 6.37 3.94
CA MET A 163 -2.35 5.05 4.46
C MET A 163 -2.68 4.92 5.95
N GLU A 164 -2.21 5.85 6.76
CA GLU A 164 -2.43 5.80 8.21
C GLU A 164 -3.88 6.07 8.60
N ALA A 165 -4.58 6.96 7.91
CA ALA A 165 -6.01 7.17 8.12
C ALA A 165 -6.82 5.91 7.75
N SER A 166 -6.42 5.18 6.72
CA SER A 166 -7.04 3.90 6.37
C SER A 166 -6.81 2.84 7.44
N ARG A 167 -5.60 2.73 7.99
CA ARG A 167 -5.22 1.75 9.02
C ARG A 167 -5.86 2.08 10.37
N LYS A 168 -5.61 3.27 10.89
CA LYS A 168 -6.01 3.70 12.26
C LYS A 168 -7.46 4.15 12.37
N LEU A 169 -7.96 4.86 11.37
CA LEU A 169 -9.28 5.51 11.43
C LEU A 169 -10.33 4.79 10.59
N ARG A 170 -9.93 3.79 9.80
CA ARG A 170 -10.80 3.05 8.89
C ARG A 170 -11.44 3.92 7.81
N LEU A 171 -10.82 5.07 7.49
CA LEU A 171 -11.28 6.00 6.46
C LEU A 171 -10.79 5.54 5.07
N SER A 172 -11.63 5.72 4.05
CA SER A 172 -11.18 5.59 2.66
C SER A 172 -10.30 6.79 2.27
N ALA A 173 -9.48 6.62 1.22
CA ALA A 173 -8.65 7.71 0.71
C ALA A 173 -9.50 8.95 0.33
N ALA A 174 -10.68 8.73 -0.27
CA ALA A 174 -11.61 9.81 -0.63
C ALA A 174 -12.19 10.53 0.60
N GLN A 175 -12.56 9.77 1.64
CA GLN A 175 -13.04 10.36 2.91
C GLN A 175 -11.93 11.15 3.60
N THR A 176 -10.71 10.58 3.67
CA THR A 176 -9.54 11.25 4.26
C THR A 176 -9.29 12.59 3.58
N MET A 177 -9.28 12.62 2.24
CA MET A 177 -9.03 13.86 1.49
C MET A 177 -10.16 14.88 1.64
N ARG A 178 -11.41 14.44 1.75
CA ARG A 178 -12.55 15.35 2.00
C ARG A 178 -12.48 15.99 3.39
N LEU A 179 -12.15 15.21 4.42
CA LEU A 179 -11.97 15.71 5.78
C LEU A 179 -10.76 16.64 5.89
N ALA A 180 -9.63 16.26 5.30
CA ALA A 180 -8.44 17.09 5.24
C ALA A 180 -8.69 18.43 4.50
N GLN A 181 -9.48 18.42 3.43
CA GLN A 181 -9.90 19.63 2.72
C GLN A 181 -10.70 20.57 3.64
N ARG A 182 -11.64 20.03 4.43
CA ARG A 182 -12.41 20.83 5.40
C ARG A 182 -11.53 21.41 6.50
N LEU A 183 -10.57 20.62 7.02
CA LEU A 183 -9.60 21.11 8.01
C LEU A 183 -8.71 22.21 7.44
N TYR A 184 -8.34 22.14 6.16
CA TYR A 184 -7.54 23.15 5.48
C TYR A 184 -8.33 24.43 5.19
N GLU A 185 -9.54 24.31 4.63
CA GLU A 185 -10.36 25.46 4.20
C GLU A 185 -10.82 26.32 5.38
N GLY A 186 -10.93 25.73 6.53
CA GLY A 186 -11.20 26.43 7.79
C GLY A 186 -12.44 25.97 8.52
N VAL A 187 -12.35 26.09 9.82
CA VAL A 187 -13.40 25.77 10.78
C VAL A 187 -13.65 27.02 11.63
N ASP A 188 -14.90 27.25 12.02
CA ASP A 188 -15.21 28.31 12.95
C ASP A 188 -14.71 27.94 14.35
N ILE A 189 -13.77 28.73 14.86
CA ILE A 189 -13.29 28.65 16.23
C ILE A 189 -13.58 29.99 16.93
N LYS A 190 -14.60 29.99 17.74
CA LYS A 190 -15.01 31.16 18.52
C LYS A 190 -15.33 32.40 17.67
N GLY A 191 -15.92 32.19 16.47
CA GLY A 191 -16.32 33.26 15.54
C GLY A 191 -15.25 33.70 14.57
N GLU A 192 -14.10 33.01 14.53
CA GLU A 192 -13.05 33.20 13.52
C GLU A 192 -12.88 31.91 12.69
N THR A 193 -12.96 32.04 11.36
CA THR A 193 -12.69 30.90 10.48
C THR A 193 -11.17 30.70 10.34
N VAL A 194 -10.67 29.54 10.77
CA VAL A 194 -9.24 29.22 10.80
C VAL A 194 -8.99 27.89 10.11
N GLY A 195 -8.07 27.87 9.15
CA GLY A 195 -7.51 26.63 8.61
C GLY A 195 -6.68 25.93 9.67
N LEU A 196 -7.01 24.67 9.94
CA LEU A 196 -6.39 23.90 11.04
C LEU A 196 -5.15 23.12 10.62
N ILE A 197 -5.01 22.84 9.31
CA ILE A 197 -3.84 22.14 8.76
C ILE A 197 -3.31 22.86 7.53
N THR A 198 -2.07 22.57 7.17
CA THR A 198 -1.47 22.98 5.90
C THR A 198 -2.11 22.24 4.72
N TYR A 199 -1.82 22.68 3.49
CA TYR A 199 -2.37 22.09 2.27
C TYR A 199 -2.07 20.60 2.18
N MET A 200 -3.12 19.79 2.05
CA MET A 200 -3.07 18.32 2.19
C MET A 200 -2.64 17.58 0.91
N ARG A 201 -2.48 18.25 -0.21
CA ARG A 201 -1.98 17.62 -1.46
C ARG A 201 -0.52 18.00 -1.64
N THR A 202 0.35 17.27 -0.98
CA THR A 202 1.79 17.50 -0.94
C THR A 202 2.56 16.19 -0.93
N ASP A 203 3.73 16.18 -1.50
CA ASP A 203 4.76 15.15 -1.40
C ASP A 203 5.99 15.65 -0.60
N GLY A 204 5.93 16.89 -0.08
CA GLY A 204 6.95 17.49 0.76
C GLY A 204 6.89 16.99 2.21
N THR A 205 8.06 16.70 2.78
CA THR A 205 8.22 16.27 4.19
C THR A 205 8.85 17.34 5.07
N THR A 206 9.13 18.53 4.52
CA THR A 206 9.72 19.64 5.27
C THR A 206 8.70 20.36 6.11
N LEU A 207 9.13 20.87 7.26
CA LEU A 207 8.38 21.80 8.11
C LEU A 207 9.03 23.17 8.01
N SER A 208 8.23 24.24 8.11
CA SER A 208 8.76 25.60 8.23
C SER A 208 9.56 25.76 9.52
N GLU A 209 10.51 26.68 9.53
CA GLU A 209 11.32 26.97 10.73
C GLU A 209 10.45 27.38 11.92
N GLU A 210 9.38 28.15 11.67
CA GLU A 210 8.40 28.55 12.69
C GLU A 210 7.67 27.33 13.27
N ALA A 211 7.21 26.43 12.43
CA ALA A 211 6.54 25.20 12.88
C ALA A 211 7.49 24.29 13.67
N VAL A 212 8.74 24.16 13.25
CA VAL A 212 9.75 23.40 13.98
C VAL A 212 10.00 24.01 15.37
N ALA A 213 10.17 25.34 15.45
CA ALA A 213 10.36 26.02 16.72
C ALA A 213 9.17 25.81 17.68
N GLN A 214 7.95 26.04 17.19
CA GLN A 214 6.73 25.83 17.96
C GLN A 214 6.58 24.38 18.42
N CYS A 215 6.84 23.42 17.53
CA CYS A 215 6.81 22.00 17.86
C CYS A 215 7.77 21.65 19.00
N ARG A 216 8.99 22.17 18.95
CA ARG A 216 10.02 21.94 19.96
C ARG A 216 9.66 22.55 21.32
N ASP A 217 9.03 23.72 21.32
CA ASP A 217 8.52 24.34 22.56
C ASP A 217 7.41 23.49 23.18
N VAL A 218 6.43 23.06 22.39
CA VAL A 218 5.34 22.17 22.86
C VAL A 218 5.89 20.84 23.38
N ILE A 219 6.91 20.23 22.71
CA ILE A 219 7.55 18.99 23.20
C ILE A 219 8.19 19.24 24.57
N ARG A 220 8.94 20.31 24.72
CA ARG A 220 9.62 20.64 25.98
C ARG A 220 8.61 20.80 27.12
N ASP A 221 7.55 21.54 26.86
CA ASP A 221 6.55 21.91 27.87
C ASP A 221 5.65 20.74 28.28
N LYS A 222 5.22 19.90 27.31
CA LYS A 222 4.30 18.79 27.57
C LYS A 222 4.99 17.48 27.96
N PHE A 223 6.11 17.16 27.34
CA PHE A 223 6.78 15.86 27.51
C PHE A 223 8.08 15.97 28.30
N GLY A 224 8.65 17.17 28.40
CA GLY A 224 9.88 17.44 29.10
C GLY A 224 11.15 17.36 28.21
N PRO A 225 12.27 17.89 28.71
CA PRO A 225 13.48 18.10 27.91
C PRO A 225 14.12 16.81 27.39
N LYS A 226 13.90 15.67 28.04
CA LYS A 226 14.46 14.36 27.59
C LYS A 226 13.86 13.87 26.29
N TYR A 227 12.67 14.35 25.91
CA TYR A 227 12.00 13.98 24.65
C TYR A 227 12.36 14.91 23.50
N LEU A 228 13.13 15.96 23.76
CA LEU A 228 13.55 16.93 22.78
C LEU A 228 14.99 16.63 22.33
N PRO A 229 15.24 16.29 21.07
CA PRO A 229 16.60 16.12 20.56
C PRO A 229 17.37 17.44 20.55
N ASP A 230 18.71 17.38 20.63
CA ASP A 230 19.57 18.57 20.68
C ASP A 230 19.38 19.48 19.46
N ALA A 231 19.19 18.91 18.28
CA ALA A 231 18.97 19.62 17.04
C ALA A 231 17.60 19.29 16.41
N PRO A 232 16.99 20.22 15.63
CA PRO A 232 15.81 19.95 14.84
C PRO A 232 16.01 18.76 13.89
N ARG A 233 14.99 17.94 13.73
CA ARG A 233 15.02 16.85 12.75
C ARG A 233 14.63 17.37 11.37
N LEU A 234 15.52 17.14 10.42
CA LEU A 234 15.29 17.51 9.03
C LEU A 234 15.06 16.25 8.20
N TYR A 235 13.97 16.25 7.45
CA TYR A 235 13.60 15.17 6.55
C TYR A 235 13.83 15.59 5.10
N LYS A 236 14.47 14.73 4.32
CA LYS A 236 14.67 14.98 2.90
C LYS A 236 13.48 14.43 2.13
N THR A 237 12.84 15.27 1.33
CA THR A 237 11.82 14.85 0.38
C THR A 237 12.45 13.92 -0.65
N LYS A 238 11.85 12.74 -0.84
CA LYS A 238 12.31 11.77 -1.85
C LYS A 238 11.78 12.09 -3.25
N ALA A 239 10.77 12.96 -3.36
CA ALA A 239 10.23 13.38 -4.64
C ALA A 239 11.31 14.07 -5.48
N LYS A 240 11.58 13.52 -6.67
CA LYS A 240 12.58 14.05 -7.61
C LYS A 240 12.24 15.47 -8.10
N ASN A 241 10.99 15.86 -8.00
CA ASN A 241 10.44 17.11 -8.52
C ASN A 241 9.49 17.74 -7.49
N ALA A 242 10.05 18.19 -6.37
CA ALA A 242 9.32 19.08 -5.47
C ALA A 242 9.11 20.42 -6.19
N GLN A 243 8.01 20.52 -6.94
CA GLN A 243 7.54 21.81 -7.45
C GLN A 243 7.19 22.68 -6.26
N GLU A 244 7.94 23.75 -6.10
CA GLU A 244 7.87 24.63 -4.95
C GLU A 244 8.01 23.82 -3.65
N ALA A 245 8.86 24.18 -2.74
CA ALA A 245 9.09 23.49 -1.46
C ALA A 245 7.76 23.38 -0.69
N HIS A 246 6.93 22.39 -1.08
CA HIS A 246 5.69 22.11 -0.42
C HIS A 246 5.99 21.64 0.99
N GLU A 247 5.36 22.29 1.93
CA GLU A 247 5.44 21.90 3.32
C GLU A 247 4.66 20.59 3.54
N ALA A 248 5.06 19.82 4.54
CA ALA A 248 4.33 18.63 4.98
C ALA A 248 2.93 18.98 5.49
N ILE A 249 2.06 17.99 5.60
CA ILE A 249 0.75 18.13 6.24
C ILE A 249 0.97 18.21 7.75
N ARG A 250 0.68 19.36 8.33
CA ARG A 250 0.82 19.66 9.75
C ARG A 250 -0.29 20.56 10.27
N PRO A 251 -0.51 20.66 11.57
CA PRO A 251 -1.33 21.73 12.17
C PRO A 251 -0.75 23.11 11.82
N THR A 252 -1.63 24.08 11.59
CA THR A 252 -1.23 25.49 11.40
C THR A 252 -0.73 26.11 12.68
N ASP A 253 -1.22 25.63 13.81
CA ASP A 253 -0.84 26.03 15.16
C ASP A 253 -0.71 24.77 16.04
N LEU A 254 0.53 24.42 16.39
CA LEU A 254 0.84 23.22 17.17
C LEU A 254 0.48 23.32 18.65
N THR A 255 0.20 24.54 19.13
CA THR A 255 -0.29 24.76 20.50
C THR A 255 -1.75 24.38 20.67
N ARG A 256 -2.53 24.33 19.57
CA ARG A 256 -3.90 23.84 19.58
C ARG A 256 -3.93 22.32 19.67
N THR A 257 -4.23 21.82 20.85
CA THR A 257 -4.26 20.38 21.08
C THR A 257 -5.45 19.71 20.41
N PRO A 258 -5.37 18.41 20.14
CA PRO A 258 -6.51 17.65 19.61
C PRO A 258 -7.78 17.78 20.46
N GLU A 259 -7.64 17.81 21.79
CA GLU A 259 -8.75 17.96 22.73
C GLU A 259 -9.45 19.32 22.59
N GLU A 260 -8.68 20.37 22.36
CA GLU A 260 -9.23 21.72 22.14
C GLU A 260 -9.97 21.82 20.81
N VAL A 261 -9.40 21.22 19.75
CA VAL A 261 -10.01 21.23 18.40
C VAL A 261 -11.27 20.39 18.36
N ALA A 262 -11.34 19.28 19.08
CA ALA A 262 -12.50 18.39 19.12
C ALA A 262 -13.79 19.09 19.56
N ALA A 263 -13.71 20.21 20.31
CA ALA A 263 -14.86 21.00 20.71
C ALA A 263 -15.53 21.78 19.54
N PHE A 264 -14.86 21.90 18.37
CA PHE A 264 -15.29 22.76 17.26
C PHE A 264 -15.51 21.99 15.94
N VAL A 265 -15.22 20.69 15.91
CA VAL A 265 -15.31 19.86 14.71
C VAL A 265 -16.10 18.58 15.00
N ASP A 266 -16.53 17.88 13.94
CA ASP A 266 -17.11 16.54 14.11
C ASP A 266 -16.03 15.48 14.46
N ASP A 267 -16.48 14.32 14.96
CA ASP A 267 -15.60 13.27 15.48
C ASP A 267 -14.60 12.75 14.42
N GLU A 268 -15.00 12.64 13.15
CA GLU A 268 -14.11 12.18 12.11
C GLU A 268 -13.00 13.21 11.83
N MET A 269 -13.34 14.49 11.81
CA MET A 269 -12.36 15.58 11.68
C MET A 269 -11.45 15.66 12.89
N ALA A 270 -11.99 15.51 14.11
CA ALA A 270 -11.21 15.51 15.35
C ALA A 270 -10.17 14.39 15.35
N ARG A 271 -10.57 13.17 14.98
CA ARG A 271 -9.68 12.01 14.89
C ARG A 271 -8.59 12.18 13.80
N LEU A 272 -8.94 12.78 12.65
CA LEU A 272 -7.96 13.04 11.59
C LEU A 272 -6.97 14.14 12.02
N TYR A 273 -7.45 15.19 12.69
CA TYR A 273 -6.59 16.23 13.25
C TYR A 273 -5.62 15.66 14.31
N ASP A 274 -6.12 14.84 15.22
CA ASP A 274 -5.33 14.15 16.25
C ASP A 274 -4.19 13.32 15.61
N LEU A 275 -4.51 12.58 14.57
CA LEU A 275 -3.53 11.77 13.81
C LEU A 275 -2.44 12.65 13.20
N ILE A 276 -2.81 13.77 12.58
CA ILE A 276 -1.88 14.73 11.96
C ILE A 276 -1.02 15.40 13.02
N TRP A 277 -1.63 15.86 14.11
CA TRP A 277 -0.93 16.52 15.21
C TRP A 277 0.10 15.59 15.85
N LYS A 278 -0.30 14.38 16.22
CA LYS A 278 0.59 13.38 16.83
C LYS A 278 1.77 13.02 15.93
N ARG A 279 1.52 12.83 14.64
CA ARG A 279 2.59 12.51 13.69
C ARG A 279 3.59 13.66 13.54
N THR A 280 3.09 14.90 13.46
CA THR A 280 3.93 16.10 13.37
C THR A 280 4.79 16.26 14.62
N MET A 281 4.19 16.15 15.79
CA MET A 281 4.91 16.22 17.07
C MET A 281 5.95 15.12 17.18
N ALA A 282 5.57 13.88 16.96
CA ALA A 282 6.44 12.71 17.02
C ALA A 282 7.65 12.85 16.08
N SER A 283 7.46 13.46 14.91
CA SER A 283 8.53 13.68 13.94
C SER A 283 9.68 14.54 14.47
N GLN A 284 9.45 15.37 15.48
CA GLN A 284 10.44 16.25 16.09
C GLN A 284 10.92 15.77 17.48
N MET A 285 10.41 14.60 17.95
CA MET A 285 10.79 14.01 19.23
C MET A 285 12.08 13.18 19.16
N GLU A 286 12.64 12.86 20.33
CA GLU A 286 13.81 12.01 20.47
C GLU A 286 13.54 10.56 20.03
N ASN A 287 14.59 9.86 19.62
CA ASN A 287 14.54 8.45 19.24
C ASN A 287 14.01 7.58 20.38
N ALA A 288 13.26 6.55 20.03
CA ALA A 288 13.04 5.46 20.95
C ALA A 288 14.28 4.57 21.04
N VAL A 289 14.56 4.07 22.22
CA VAL A 289 15.70 3.19 22.50
C VAL A 289 15.19 1.85 23.01
N LEU A 290 15.57 0.78 22.32
CA LEU A 290 15.20 -0.59 22.66
C LEU A 290 16.44 -1.39 23.01
N ASP A 291 16.41 -2.08 24.14
CA ASP A 291 17.42 -3.05 24.52
C ASP A 291 16.97 -4.43 23.98
N GLN A 292 17.69 -4.92 23.01
CA GLN A 292 17.45 -6.23 22.40
C GLN A 292 18.42 -7.25 23.00
N VAL A 293 17.90 -8.39 23.39
CA VAL A 293 18.66 -9.54 23.87
C VAL A 293 18.35 -10.73 22.98
N GLY A 294 19.41 -11.37 22.48
CA GLY A 294 19.31 -12.62 21.77
C GLY A 294 20.17 -13.66 22.47
N ALA A 295 19.65 -14.86 22.70
CA ALA A 295 20.41 -15.95 23.29
C ALA A 295 20.34 -17.19 22.40
N ASP A 296 21.48 -17.76 22.10
CA ASP A 296 21.59 -19.07 21.45
C ASP A 296 21.70 -20.14 22.53
N ILE A 297 20.76 -21.07 22.51
CA ILE A 297 20.69 -22.20 23.41
C ILE A 297 21.05 -23.45 22.62
N ALA A 298 22.12 -24.13 22.99
CA ALA A 298 22.62 -25.29 22.27
C ALA A 298 22.65 -26.55 23.18
N ASN A 299 22.59 -27.70 22.53
CA ASN A 299 22.92 -28.97 23.18
C ASN A 299 24.45 -29.15 23.30
N GLU A 300 24.89 -30.13 24.08
CA GLU A 300 26.33 -30.38 24.33
C GLU A 300 27.15 -30.63 23.07
N LYS A 301 26.54 -31.19 22.01
CA LYS A 301 27.20 -31.43 20.71
C LYS A 301 27.27 -30.20 19.80
N GLY A 302 26.46 -29.17 20.09
CA GLY A 302 26.36 -27.98 19.26
C GLY A 302 25.67 -28.20 17.89
N ASP A 303 25.06 -29.37 17.69
CA ASP A 303 24.37 -29.70 16.42
C ASP A 303 22.89 -29.25 16.42
N VAL A 304 22.36 -28.84 17.57
CA VAL A 304 21.03 -28.24 17.74
C VAL A 304 21.18 -26.88 18.41
N VAL A 305 20.70 -25.82 17.78
CA VAL A 305 20.68 -24.47 18.36
C VAL A 305 19.28 -23.89 18.29
N LEU A 306 18.77 -23.47 19.45
CA LEU A 306 17.55 -22.71 19.60
C LEU A 306 17.89 -21.22 19.79
N ARG A 307 17.12 -20.31 19.23
CA ARG A 307 17.26 -18.85 19.41
C ARG A 307 16.12 -18.31 20.24
N ALA A 308 16.43 -17.70 21.38
CA ALA A 308 15.52 -16.87 22.15
C ALA A 308 15.80 -15.40 21.84
N SER A 309 14.76 -14.63 21.54
CA SER A 309 14.85 -13.20 21.29
C SER A 309 13.90 -12.45 22.20
N GLY A 310 14.34 -11.31 22.70
CA GLY A 310 13.53 -10.41 23.51
C GLY A 310 13.92 -8.96 23.27
N SER A 311 12.97 -8.08 23.47
CA SER A 311 13.18 -6.64 23.33
C SER A 311 12.43 -5.92 24.45
N THR A 312 13.04 -4.92 25.02
CA THR A 312 12.41 -4.02 26.00
C THR A 312 12.66 -2.58 25.61
N VAL A 313 11.63 -1.76 25.69
CA VAL A 313 11.77 -0.31 25.49
C VAL A 313 12.45 0.25 26.73
N SER A 314 13.69 0.72 26.58
CA SER A 314 14.44 1.39 27.65
C SER A 314 14.16 2.90 27.69
N PHE A 315 13.87 3.49 26.55
CA PHE A 315 13.34 4.84 26.43
C PHE A 315 12.33 4.90 25.28
N ASP A 316 11.14 5.36 25.57
CA ASP A 316 10.03 5.36 24.62
C ASP A 316 10.15 6.45 23.54
N GLY A 317 10.81 7.59 23.83
CA GLY A 317 11.01 8.67 22.88
C GLY A 317 9.70 9.05 22.18
N PHE A 318 9.72 9.14 20.83
CA PHE A 318 8.53 9.45 20.03
C PHE A 318 7.39 8.42 20.16
N LEU A 319 7.68 7.18 20.57
CA LEU A 319 6.68 6.13 20.75
C LEU A 319 5.69 6.45 21.87
N THR A 320 6.04 7.35 22.81
CA THR A 320 5.07 7.80 23.83
C THR A 320 3.83 8.48 23.21
N LEU A 321 3.95 8.98 21.97
CA LEU A 321 2.90 9.75 21.30
C LEU A 321 2.38 9.07 20.04
N TYR A 322 3.25 8.39 19.30
CA TYR A 322 2.90 7.88 17.98
C TYR A 322 3.54 6.54 17.66
N HIS A 323 2.69 5.58 17.30
CA HIS A 323 3.08 4.30 16.71
C HIS A 323 2.50 4.23 15.29
N GLU A 324 3.29 3.78 14.32
CA GLU A 324 2.78 3.49 12.98
C GLU A 324 2.12 2.11 12.99
N ASP A 325 0.89 2.02 12.48
CA ASP A 325 0.22 0.74 12.38
C ASP A 325 0.79 -0.06 11.20
N LYS A 326 0.91 -1.36 11.40
CA LYS A 326 1.28 -2.30 10.35
C LYS A 326 0.04 -2.75 9.58
N ASP A 327 0.26 -3.26 8.38
CA ASP A 327 -0.80 -3.94 7.65
C ASP A 327 -1.20 -5.22 8.42
N GLU A 328 -2.49 -5.57 8.37
CA GLU A 328 -3.07 -6.70 9.13
C GLU A 328 -2.36 -8.05 8.86
N ASP A 329 -1.62 -8.15 7.75
CA ASP A 329 -0.88 -9.36 7.36
C ASP A 329 0.61 -9.35 7.77
N SER A 330 1.06 -8.35 8.53
CA SER A 330 2.44 -8.34 9.04
C SER A 330 2.58 -9.34 10.20
N GLU A 331 3.63 -10.16 10.17
CA GLU A 331 3.95 -11.09 11.25
C GLU A 331 4.01 -10.34 12.61
N GLU A 332 3.46 -10.96 13.67
CA GLU A 332 3.46 -10.38 15.01
C GLU A 332 4.89 -10.02 15.44
N ASP A 333 5.07 -8.79 15.90
CA ASP A 333 6.36 -8.35 16.41
C ASP A 333 6.70 -9.10 17.71
N GLU A 334 7.83 -9.78 17.71
CA GLU A 334 8.49 -10.26 18.94
C GLU A 334 8.99 -9.09 19.83
N GLU A 335 8.58 -7.85 19.52
CA GLU A 335 9.13 -6.61 20.04
C GLU A 335 8.89 -6.35 21.52
N ASN A 336 7.93 -7.02 22.15
CA ASN A 336 7.62 -6.84 23.58
C ASN A 336 7.85 -8.10 24.43
N ARG A 337 8.56 -9.09 23.91
CA ARG A 337 8.84 -10.31 24.64
C ARG A 337 10.03 -10.07 25.60
N ARG A 338 9.78 -10.01 26.88
CA ARG A 338 10.84 -9.98 27.89
C ARG A 338 11.47 -11.36 28.04
N LEU A 339 12.79 -11.43 27.91
CA LEU A 339 13.56 -12.60 28.33
C LEU A 339 13.99 -12.45 29.80
N PRO A 340 14.01 -13.56 30.58
CA PRO A 340 14.66 -13.56 31.89
C PRO A 340 16.17 -13.29 31.72
N PRO A 341 16.87 -12.91 32.78
CA PRO A 341 18.32 -12.77 32.72
C PRO A 341 18.97 -14.10 32.32
N LEU A 342 19.64 -14.11 31.16
CA LEU A 342 20.38 -15.26 30.63
C LEU A 342 21.87 -14.96 30.65
N ALA A 343 22.68 -15.99 31.01
CA ALA A 343 24.14 -15.91 30.99
C ALA A 343 24.72 -17.13 30.27
N GLU A 344 25.84 -16.95 29.58
CA GLU A 344 26.55 -18.03 28.90
C GLU A 344 26.91 -19.15 29.87
N GLY A 345 26.76 -20.39 29.45
CA GLY A 345 26.94 -21.60 30.28
C GLY A 345 25.74 -21.95 31.20
N MET A 346 24.72 -21.09 31.28
CA MET A 346 23.54 -21.36 32.10
C MET A 346 22.76 -22.57 31.55
N LYS A 347 22.47 -23.55 32.40
CA LYS A 347 21.60 -24.68 32.04
C LYS A 347 20.15 -24.21 31.89
N THR A 348 19.49 -24.67 30.83
CA THR A 348 18.11 -24.32 30.54
C THR A 348 17.25 -25.57 30.41
N PRO A 349 16.68 -26.06 31.55
CA PRO A 349 15.82 -27.23 31.53
C PRO A 349 14.70 -27.10 30.50
N LEU A 350 14.56 -28.11 29.65
CA LEU A 350 13.50 -28.23 28.68
C LEU A 350 12.19 -28.59 29.38
N VAL A 351 11.14 -27.83 29.11
CA VAL A 351 9.79 -28.09 29.61
C VAL A 351 8.97 -28.82 28.55
N GLU A 352 8.97 -28.29 27.35
CA GLU A 352 8.14 -28.77 26.24
C GLU A 352 8.76 -28.41 24.91
N VAL A 353 8.55 -29.24 23.90
CA VAL A 353 8.87 -28.92 22.48
C VAL A 353 7.59 -28.94 21.69
N LEU A 354 7.32 -27.87 20.98
CA LEU A 354 6.10 -27.58 20.22
C LEU A 354 6.43 -27.52 18.73
N PRO A 355 6.25 -28.61 17.98
CA PRO A 355 6.27 -28.56 16.54
C PRO A 355 4.95 -27.97 16.04
N GLU A 356 5.02 -26.97 15.16
CA GLU A 356 3.86 -26.32 14.56
C GLU A 356 3.92 -26.44 13.04
N GLN A 357 2.84 -26.96 12.47
CA GLN A 357 2.65 -27.06 11.02
C GLN A 357 2.13 -25.73 10.47
N HIS A 358 2.73 -25.27 9.42
CA HIS A 358 2.34 -24.07 8.72
C HIS A 358 2.22 -24.33 7.22
N PHE A 359 1.46 -23.48 6.57
CA PHE A 359 1.35 -23.44 5.12
C PHE A 359 1.63 -22.02 4.65
N THR A 360 2.40 -21.90 3.57
CA THR A 360 2.62 -20.59 2.95
C THR A 360 1.30 -19.99 2.50
N GLN A 361 1.15 -18.67 2.66
CA GLN A 361 -0.06 -17.95 2.28
C GLN A 361 0.20 -17.18 0.98
N PRO A 362 -0.83 -17.01 0.12
CA PRO A 362 -0.70 -16.15 -1.05
C PRO A 362 -0.43 -14.71 -0.63
N PRO A 363 0.14 -13.89 -1.54
CA PRO A 363 0.31 -12.47 -1.25
C PRO A 363 -1.06 -11.82 -0.98
N PRO A 364 -1.18 -10.95 0.02
CA PRO A 364 -2.46 -10.34 0.36
C PRO A 364 -2.97 -9.43 -0.77
N ARG A 365 -4.30 -9.39 -0.94
CA ARG A 365 -4.95 -8.41 -1.82
C ARG A 365 -4.64 -6.99 -1.37
N TYR A 366 -4.57 -6.07 -2.30
CA TYR A 366 -4.35 -4.66 -1.96
C TYR A 366 -5.50 -4.07 -1.15
N SER A 367 -5.18 -3.41 -0.04
CA SER A 367 -6.05 -2.42 0.59
C SER A 367 -5.89 -1.05 -0.11
N GLU A 368 -6.72 -0.05 0.22
CA GLU A 368 -6.49 1.31 -0.28
C GLU A 368 -5.09 1.82 0.11
N ALA A 369 -4.66 1.56 1.34
CA ALA A 369 -3.34 1.94 1.84
C ALA A 369 -2.20 1.30 1.03
N THR A 370 -2.24 -0.02 0.85
CA THR A 370 -1.15 -0.74 0.15
C THR A 370 -1.15 -0.48 -1.35
N LEU A 371 -2.30 -0.19 -1.97
CA LEU A 371 -2.37 0.20 -3.37
C LEU A 371 -1.81 1.61 -3.59
N VAL A 372 -2.14 2.58 -2.74
CA VAL A 372 -1.54 3.93 -2.77
C VAL A 372 -0.02 3.84 -2.60
N LYS A 373 0.45 3.06 -1.62
CA LYS A 373 1.89 2.83 -1.42
C LYS A 373 2.55 2.26 -2.68
N LYS A 374 1.92 1.27 -3.31
CA LYS A 374 2.46 0.65 -4.52
C LYS A 374 2.52 1.61 -5.71
N LEU A 375 1.49 2.42 -5.90
CA LEU A 375 1.46 3.47 -6.93
C LEU A 375 2.57 4.50 -6.71
N GLU A 376 2.76 4.95 -5.46
CA GLU A 376 3.83 5.89 -5.10
C GLU A 376 5.23 5.30 -5.34
N GLU A 377 5.47 4.05 -4.92
CA GLU A 377 6.73 3.32 -5.16
C GLU A 377 7.08 3.22 -6.64
N LEU A 378 6.07 3.04 -7.49
CA LEU A 378 6.21 2.97 -8.94
C LEU A 378 6.30 4.36 -9.62
N GLY A 379 6.09 5.45 -8.89
CA GLY A 379 6.04 6.81 -9.46
C GLY A 379 4.79 7.09 -10.28
N ILE A 380 3.71 6.32 -10.10
CA ILE A 380 2.47 6.37 -10.86
C ILE A 380 1.40 7.16 -10.10
N GLY A 381 0.86 8.19 -10.73
CA GLY A 381 -0.05 9.13 -10.08
C GLY A 381 0.68 10.20 -9.27
N ARG A 382 -0.08 11.08 -8.65
CA ARG A 382 0.42 12.21 -7.84
C ARG A 382 -0.52 12.42 -6.65
N PRO A 383 -0.11 13.17 -5.61
CA PRO A 383 -0.94 13.45 -4.44
C PRO A 383 -2.37 13.89 -4.75
N SER A 384 -2.57 14.59 -5.86
CA SER A 384 -3.90 15.04 -6.31
C SER A 384 -4.77 13.95 -6.93
N THR A 385 -4.22 12.78 -7.29
CA THR A 385 -4.92 11.78 -8.11
C THR A 385 -5.19 10.45 -7.40
N TYR A 386 -4.45 10.08 -6.34
CA TYR A 386 -4.60 8.77 -5.69
C TYR A 386 -6.05 8.46 -5.29
N ALA A 387 -6.68 9.33 -4.52
CA ALA A 387 -8.05 9.10 -4.07
C ALA A 387 -9.06 8.98 -5.22
N SER A 388 -8.91 9.81 -6.27
CA SER A 388 -9.80 9.78 -7.43
C SER A 388 -9.60 8.53 -8.28
N ILE A 389 -8.38 8.01 -8.40
CA ILE A 389 -8.09 6.76 -9.10
C ILE A 389 -8.82 5.59 -8.42
N LEU A 390 -8.65 5.44 -7.11
CA LEU A 390 -9.29 4.37 -6.35
C LEU A 390 -10.83 4.45 -6.44
N GLN A 391 -11.38 5.65 -6.33
CA GLN A 391 -12.82 5.87 -6.45
C GLN A 391 -13.34 5.51 -7.83
N VAL A 392 -12.65 5.90 -8.91
CA VAL A 392 -13.05 5.58 -10.29
C VAL A 392 -13.07 4.08 -10.55
N LEU A 393 -12.13 3.30 -10.02
CA LEU A 393 -12.13 1.84 -10.15
C LEU A 393 -13.43 1.22 -9.60
N ARG A 394 -13.89 1.72 -8.45
CA ARG A 394 -15.14 1.30 -7.82
C ARG A 394 -16.36 1.77 -8.60
N ASP A 395 -16.43 3.05 -8.96
CA ASP A 395 -17.56 3.64 -9.70
C ASP A 395 -17.78 3.00 -11.08
N ARG A 396 -16.71 2.45 -11.66
CA ARG A 396 -16.77 1.72 -12.92
C ARG A 396 -17.14 0.24 -12.76
N ASN A 397 -17.29 -0.24 -11.54
CA ASN A 397 -17.46 -1.64 -11.20
C ASN A 397 -16.37 -2.51 -11.85
N TYR A 398 -15.11 -2.03 -11.74
CA TYR A 398 -13.93 -2.80 -12.14
C TYR A 398 -13.37 -3.58 -10.97
N VAL A 399 -13.62 -3.09 -9.77
CA VAL A 399 -13.25 -3.72 -8.50
C VAL A 399 -14.38 -3.56 -7.49
N THR A 400 -14.45 -4.50 -6.55
CA THR A 400 -15.22 -4.41 -5.31
C THR A 400 -14.27 -4.35 -4.11
N LEU A 401 -14.82 -4.08 -2.93
CA LEU A 401 -14.09 -4.15 -1.67
C LEU A 401 -14.69 -5.27 -0.81
N GLU A 402 -13.93 -6.33 -0.61
CA GLU A 402 -14.22 -7.41 0.33
C GLU A 402 -13.27 -7.30 1.51
N ASN A 403 -13.79 -7.21 2.73
CA ASN A 403 -12.99 -7.01 3.92
C ASN A 403 -11.93 -5.88 3.75
N ARG A 404 -12.35 -4.77 3.07
CA ARG A 404 -11.49 -3.61 2.77
C ARG A 404 -10.31 -3.89 1.84
N ARG A 405 -10.34 -5.01 1.11
CA ARG A 405 -9.37 -5.40 0.09
C ARG A 405 -10.01 -5.30 -1.28
N PHE A 406 -9.25 -4.82 -2.27
CA PHE A 406 -9.71 -4.77 -3.65
C PHE A 406 -9.74 -6.16 -4.26
N VAL A 407 -10.90 -6.51 -4.79
CA VAL A 407 -11.13 -7.72 -5.59
C VAL A 407 -11.50 -7.28 -7.01
N PRO A 408 -10.81 -7.73 -8.05
CA PRO A 408 -11.17 -7.35 -9.41
C PRO A 408 -12.44 -8.08 -9.84
N GLU A 409 -13.38 -7.32 -10.37
CA GLU A 409 -14.56 -7.86 -11.05
C GLU A 409 -14.18 -8.40 -12.44
N ASP A 410 -14.98 -9.32 -12.98
CA ASP A 410 -14.74 -9.87 -14.32
C ASP A 410 -14.64 -8.79 -15.40
N ARG A 411 -15.42 -7.73 -15.26
CA ARG A 411 -15.33 -6.56 -16.14
C ARG A 411 -13.95 -5.90 -16.05
N GLY A 412 -13.39 -5.79 -14.86
CA GLY A 412 -12.04 -5.25 -14.63
C GLY A 412 -10.98 -6.14 -15.28
N ARG A 413 -11.09 -7.46 -15.13
CA ARG A 413 -10.18 -8.43 -15.75
C ARG A 413 -10.21 -8.36 -17.27
N LEU A 414 -11.41 -8.31 -17.87
CA LEU A 414 -11.58 -8.17 -19.32
C LEU A 414 -10.96 -6.89 -19.87
N VAL A 415 -11.19 -5.75 -19.19
CA VAL A 415 -10.60 -4.47 -19.58
C VAL A 415 -9.08 -4.50 -19.45
N THR A 416 -8.55 -5.06 -18.37
CA THR A 416 -7.10 -5.19 -18.15
C THR A 416 -6.46 -6.06 -19.21
N SER A 417 -7.03 -7.25 -19.50
CA SER A 417 -6.53 -8.16 -20.53
C SER A 417 -6.56 -7.50 -21.91
N PHE A 418 -7.67 -6.84 -22.27
CA PHE A 418 -7.78 -6.09 -23.53
C PHE A 418 -6.69 -5.03 -23.67
N LEU A 419 -6.49 -4.20 -22.65
CA LEU A 419 -5.51 -3.13 -22.69
C LEU A 419 -4.07 -3.67 -22.70
N SER A 420 -3.80 -4.72 -21.96
CA SER A 420 -2.48 -5.39 -21.94
C SER A 420 -2.11 -6.02 -23.28
N LYS A 421 -3.10 -6.43 -24.09
CA LYS A 421 -2.86 -7.02 -25.42
C LYS A 421 -2.78 -5.99 -26.54
N PHE A 422 -3.69 -5.05 -26.56
CA PHE A 422 -3.83 -4.13 -27.68
C PHE A 422 -3.23 -2.74 -27.45
N PHE A 423 -2.94 -2.41 -26.18
CA PHE A 423 -2.35 -1.14 -25.75
C PHE A 423 -1.22 -1.36 -24.73
N THR A 424 -0.42 -2.41 -24.91
CA THR A 424 0.60 -2.91 -23.96
C THR A 424 1.46 -1.80 -23.38
N ARG A 425 2.04 -0.95 -24.25
CA ARG A 425 2.89 0.17 -23.85
C ARG A 425 2.18 1.17 -22.91
N TYR A 426 0.88 1.42 -23.17
CA TYR A 426 0.11 2.48 -22.49
C TYR A 426 -0.48 2.04 -21.14
N VAL A 427 -0.30 0.78 -20.78
CA VAL A 427 -0.59 0.24 -19.44
C VAL A 427 0.66 -0.33 -18.77
N ASP A 428 1.84 -0.08 -19.34
CA ASP A 428 3.13 -0.42 -18.74
C ASP A 428 3.46 0.52 -17.57
N TYR A 429 4.02 -0.03 -16.50
CA TYR A 429 4.35 0.72 -15.28
C TYR A 429 5.43 1.75 -15.53
N GLY A 430 6.53 1.33 -16.19
CA GLY A 430 7.67 2.20 -16.48
C GLY A 430 7.29 3.33 -17.44
N PHE A 431 6.50 3.03 -18.48
CA PHE A 431 6.00 4.04 -19.41
C PHE A 431 5.11 5.07 -18.69
N THR A 432 4.19 4.61 -17.83
CA THR A 432 3.29 5.51 -17.10
C THR A 432 4.04 6.39 -16.12
N ALA A 433 5.02 5.83 -15.40
CA ALA A 433 5.91 6.60 -14.52
C ALA A 433 6.74 7.62 -15.30
N GLY A 434 7.31 7.23 -16.44
CA GLY A 434 8.05 8.15 -17.34
C GLY A 434 7.22 9.31 -17.85
N MET A 435 5.93 9.08 -18.16
CA MET A 435 5.01 10.16 -18.52
C MET A 435 4.74 11.13 -17.36
N GLU A 436 4.69 10.65 -16.13
CA GLU A 436 4.59 11.52 -14.95
C GLU A 436 5.87 12.36 -14.76
N GLU A 437 7.05 11.76 -14.97
CA GLU A 437 8.33 12.47 -14.92
C GLU A 437 8.44 13.52 -16.04
N GLU A 438 7.94 13.22 -17.24
CA GLU A 438 7.91 14.17 -18.36
C GLU A 438 7.00 15.37 -18.07
N LEU A 439 5.83 15.13 -17.46
CA LEU A 439 4.94 16.21 -17.00
C LEU A 439 5.60 17.10 -15.94
N ASP A 440 6.37 16.50 -15.03
CA ASP A 440 7.15 17.23 -14.05
C ASP A 440 8.30 18.04 -14.71
N ALA A 441 8.94 17.48 -15.75
CA ALA A 441 9.96 18.21 -16.54
C ALA A 441 9.37 19.41 -17.29
N ILE A 442 8.14 19.31 -17.77
CA ILE A 442 7.42 20.46 -18.38
C ILE A 442 7.22 21.55 -17.33
N SER A 443 6.79 21.20 -16.12
CA SER A 443 6.55 22.18 -15.06
C SER A 443 7.82 22.90 -14.59
N ASN A 444 9.00 22.28 -14.79
CA ASN A 444 10.30 22.88 -14.52
C ASN A 444 10.90 23.63 -15.73
N GLY A 445 10.16 23.72 -16.83
CA GLY A 445 10.60 24.40 -18.05
C GLY A 445 11.68 23.65 -18.85
N HIS A 446 11.93 22.36 -18.54
CA HIS A 446 12.95 21.57 -19.23
C HIS A 446 12.45 20.97 -20.55
N VAL A 447 11.13 20.80 -20.71
CA VAL A 447 10.50 20.20 -21.89
C VAL A 447 9.37 21.08 -22.36
N ALA A 448 9.28 21.32 -23.67
CA ALA A 448 8.17 22.04 -24.29
C ALA A 448 6.93 21.13 -24.34
N TRP A 449 5.83 21.53 -23.71
CA TRP A 449 4.64 20.69 -23.56
C TRP A 449 3.99 20.25 -24.88
N LYS A 450 3.98 21.13 -25.89
CA LYS A 450 3.43 20.81 -27.23
C LYS A 450 4.26 19.73 -27.92
N GLU A 451 5.57 19.73 -27.73
CA GLU A 451 6.45 18.75 -28.33
C GLU A 451 6.27 17.37 -27.67
N ALA A 452 6.23 17.33 -26.34
CA ALA A 452 5.90 16.13 -25.57
C ALA A 452 4.56 15.52 -26.04
N LEU A 453 3.51 16.34 -26.19
CA LEU A 453 2.21 15.88 -26.69
C LEU A 453 2.26 15.39 -28.14
N ARG A 454 3.02 16.03 -29.04
CA ARG A 454 3.16 15.56 -30.42
C ARG A 454 3.85 14.21 -30.51
N GLN A 455 4.93 14.06 -29.75
CA GLN A 455 5.66 12.79 -29.69
C GLN A 455 4.79 11.67 -29.15
N PHE A 456 4.09 11.92 -28.03
CA PHE A 456 3.12 10.98 -27.48
C PHE A 456 2.03 10.61 -28.49
N TRP A 457 1.42 11.61 -29.12
CA TRP A 457 0.30 11.41 -30.04
C TRP A 457 0.67 10.61 -31.27
N LYS A 458 1.87 10.82 -31.81
CA LYS A 458 2.37 10.08 -32.98
C LYS A 458 2.30 8.57 -32.76
N ASP A 459 2.86 8.10 -31.67
CA ASP A 459 2.91 6.68 -31.37
C ASP A 459 1.55 6.15 -30.90
N PHE A 460 0.84 6.96 -30.11
CA PHE A 460 -0.45 6.57 -29.55
C PHE A 460 -1.55 6.50 -30.63
N SER A 461 -1.58 7.45 -31.56
CA SER A 461 -2.54 7.41 -32.67
C SER A 461 -2.31 6.21 -33.60
N ALA A 462 -1.07 5.81 -33.81
CA ALA A 462 -0.76 4.60 -34.55
C ALA A 462 -1.27 3.32 -33.85
N ALA A 463 -1.14 3.25 -32.52
CA ALA A 463 -1.69 2.14 -31.75
C ALA A 463 -3.23 2.12 -31.80
N VAL A 464 -3.89 3.28 -31.72
CA VAL A 464 -5.34 3.41 -31.87
C VAL A 464 -5.78 2.96 -33.28
N GLU A 465 -5.08 3.40 -34.31
CA GLU A 465 -5.37 3.01 -35.70
C GLU A 465 -5.26 1.50 -35.89
N GLY A 466 -4.24 0.86 -35.33
CA GLY A 466 -4.04 -0.58 -35.39
C GLY A 466 -5.17 -1.42 -34.77
N THR A 467 -6.05 -0.80 -34.00
CA THR A 467 -7.23 -1.49 -33.43
C THR A 467 -8.49 -1.38 -34.28
N LYS A 468 -8.50 -0.57 -35.34
CA LYS A 468 -9.71 -0.35 -36.16
C LYS A 468 -10.20 -1.62 -36.85
N ASP A 469 -9.28 -2.41 -37.39
CA ASP A 469 -9.56 -3.62 -38.16
C ASP A 469 -9.81 -4.85 -37.27
N LEU A 470 -9.60 -4.75 -35.95
CA LEU A 470 -9.90 -5.82 -35.03
C LEU A 470 -11.41 -6.13 -35.05
N THR A 471 -11.75 -7.39 -35.31
CA THR A 471 -13.13 -7.85 -35.16
C THR A 471 -13.43 -8.17 -33.68
N ILE A 472 -14.72 -8.13 -33.33
CA ILE A 472 -15.16 -8.54 -31.98
C ILE A 472 -14.76 -9.98 -31.70
N THR A 473 -14.84 -10.85 -32.72
CA THR A 473 -14.45 -12.27 -32.59
C THR A 473 -12.96 -12.40 -32.22
N GLN A 474 -12.07 -11.71 -32.92
CA GLN A 474 -10.63 -11.75 -32.60
C GLN A 474 -10.33 -11.26 -31.20
N VAL A 475 -11.01 -10.21 -30.74
CA VAL A 475 -10.88 -9.72 -29.37
C VAL A 475 -11.33 -10.79 -28.37
N ILE A 476 -12.49 -11.39 -28.58
CA ILE A 476 -13.04 -12.42 -27.68
C ILE A 476 -12.17 -13.67 -27.66
N ASP A 477 -11.70 -14.15 -28.80
CA ASP A 477 -10.82 -15.32 -28.86
C ASP A 477 -9.52 -15.06 -28.09
N THR A 478 -8.96 -13.86 -28.20
CA THR A 478 -7.77 -13.44 -27.45
C THR A 478 -8.04 -13.42 -25.94
N LEU A 479 -9.16 -12.83 -25.52
CA LEU A 479 -9.54 -12.76 -24.10
C LEU A 479 -9.91 -14.14 -23.54
N ASP A 480 -10.58 -14.99 -24.31
CA ASP A 480 -10.91 -16.36 -23.92
C ASP A 480 -9.67 -17.23 -23.74
N ALA A 481 -8.66 -17.03 -24.58
CA ALA A 481 -7.38 -17.72 -24.44
C ALA A 481 -6.62 -17.28 -23.17
N GLU A 482 -6.62 -16.00 -22.85
CA GLU A 482 -5.87 -15.44 -21.71
C GLU A 482 -6.59 -15.68 -20.37
N LEU A 483 -7.89 -15.41 -20.31
CA LEU A 483 -8.69 -15.52 -19.11
C LEU A 483 -9.35 -16.90 -18.95
N GLY A 484 -9.14 -17.81 -19.91
CA GLY A 484 -9.68 -19.15 -19.86
C GLY A 484 -9.40 -19.90 -18.55
N PRO A 485 -8.17 -19.91 -18.03
CA PRO A 485 -7.88 -20.56 -16.75
C PRO A 485 -8.71 -20.01 -15.56
N HIS A 486 -9.07 -18.73 -15.60
CA HIS A 486 -9.92 -18.10 -14.59
C HIS A 486 -11.41 -18.49 -14.75
N PHE A 487 -11.95 -18.40 -15.97
CA PHE A 487 -13.37 -18.73 -16.22
C PHE A 487 -13.68 -20.23 -16.26
N PHE A 488 -12.67 -21.05 -16.51
CA PHE A 488 -12.77 -22.50 -16.62
C PHE A 488 -11.66 -23.17 -15.80
N PRO A 489 -11.69 -23.04 -14.45
CA PRO A 489 -10.68 -23.66 -13.60
C PRO A 489 -10.71 -25.18 -13.75
N PRO A 490 -9.56 -25.88 -13.57
CA PRO A 490 -9.53 -27.34 -13.56
C PRO A 490 -10.53 -27.92 -12.55
N ARG A 491 -11.23 -28.97 -12.95
CA ARG A 491 -12.14 -29.70 -12.06
C ARG A 491 -11.39 -30.75 -11.26
N GLU A 492 -11.83 -31.03 -10.04
CA GLU A 492 -11.23 -32.04 -9.16
C GLU A 492 -11.26 -33.44 -9.76
N ASP A 493 -12.31 -33.77 -10.56
CA ASP A 493 -12.49 -35.04 -11.26
C ASP A 493 -11.64 -35.17 -12.52
N GLY A 494 -10.84 -34.16 -12.87
CA GLY A 494 -9.99 -34.12 -14.07
C GLY A 494 -10.76 -33.95 -15.38
N SER A 495 -12.08 -33.74 -15.34
CA SER A 495 -12.89 -33.50 -16.55
C SER A 495 -12.60 -32.13 -17.16
N ASP A 496 -12.75 -32.01 -18.50
CA ASP A 496 -12.57 -30.70 -19.17
C ASP A 496 -13.67 -29.71 -18.73
N PRO A 497 -13.30 -28.60 -18.05
CA PRO A 497 -14.26 -27.64 -17.55
C PRO A 497 -15.01 -26.89 -18.65
N ARG A 498 -14.56 -27.01 -19.91
CA ARG A 498 -15.19 -26.38 -21.07
C ARG A 498 -16.26 -27.26 -21.72
N ILE A 499 -16.47 -28.48 -21.30
CA ILE A 499 -17.58 -29.32 -21.83
C ILE A 499 -18.90 -28.70 -21.39
N CYS A 500 -19.79 -28.49 -22.36
CA CYS A 500 -21.12 -27.95 -22.10
C CYS A 500 -21.97 -28.92 -21.29
N PRO A 501 -22.49 -28.55 -20.11
CA PRO A 501 -23.28 -29.47 -19.28
C PRO A 501 -24.68 -29.79 -19.86
N ALA A 502 -25.15 -28.97 -20.82
CA ALA A 502 -26.49 -29.17 -21.41
C ALA A 502 -26.50 -30.12 -22.61
N CYS A 503 -25.46 -30.09 -23.46
CA CYS A 503 -25.42 -30.95 -24.65
C CYS A 503 -24.25 -31.94 -24.64
N SER A 504 -23.34 -31.84 -23.69
CA SER A 504 -22.14 -32.69 -23.50
C SER A 504 -21.16 -32.78 -24.69
N ASP A 505 -21.45 -32.07 -25.78
CA ASP A 505 -20.80 -32.17 -27.08
C ASP A 505 -20.26 -30.83 -27.57
N GLY A 506 -20.82 -29.72 -27.06
CA GLY A 506 -20.33 -28.36 -27.30
C GLY A 506 -19.26 -27.93 -26.28
N ARG A 507 -18.44 -26.98 -26.68
CA ARG A 507 -17.45 -26.35 -25.80
C ARG A 507 -17.94 -24.99 -25.33
N LEU A 508 -17.70 -24.71 -24.06
CA LEU A 508 -17.95 -23.40 -23.46
C LEU A 508 -16.82 -22.43 -23.82
N SER A 509 -17.17 -21.24 -24.19
CA SER A 509 -16.24 -20.15 -24.49
C SER A 509 -16.82 -18.79 -24.07
N LEU A 510 -15.95 -17.82 -23.95
CA LEU A 510 -16.35 -16.44 -23.73
C LEU A 510 -17.15 -15.92 -24.92
N ARG A 511 -18.26 -15.25 -24.67
CA ARG A 511 -19.12 -14.62 -25.65
C ARG A 511 -19.44 -13.19 -25.25
N LEU A 512 -19.80 -12.35 -26.21
CA LEU A 512 -20.29 -11.00 -25.96
C LEU A 512 -21.75 -10.87 -26.33
N GLY A 513 -22.53 -10.32 -25.44
CA GLY A 513 -23.91 -9.90 -25.66
C GLY A 513 -24.10 -8.40 -25.51
N LYS A 514 -25.31 -7.92 -25.69
CA LYS A 514 -25.66 -6.49 -25.55
C LYS A 514 -25.31 -5.94 -24.16
N PHE A 515 -25.36 -6.76 -23.13
CA PHE A 515 -25.17 -6.35 -21.72
C PHE A 515 -23.77 -6.66 -21.18
N GLY A 516 -22.88 -7.24 -21.97
CA GLY A 516 -21.53 -7.60 -21.58
C GLY A 516 -21.14 -9.02 -21.98
N ALA A 517 -20.02 -9.47 -21.41
CA ALA A 517 -19.49 -10.80 -21.65
C ALA A 517 -20.23 -11.86 -20.81
N PHE A 518 -20.34 -13.07 -21.35
CA PHE A 518 -20.92 -14.25 -20.72
C PHE A 518 -20.27 -15.52 -21.28
N VAL A 519 -20.43 -16.64 -20.63
CA VAL A 519 -20.01 -17.94 -21.14
C VAL A 519 -21.17 -18.59 -21.91
N GLY A 520 -20.89 -19.05 -23.12
CA GLY A 520 -21.89 -19.71 -23.98
C GLY A 520 -21.36 -20.95 -24.69
N CYS A 521 -22.27 -21.83 -25.08
CA CYS A 521 -21.96 -23.06 -25.82
C CYS A 521 -21.60 -22.74 -27.27
N SER A 522 -20.62 -23.48 -27.82
CA SER A 522 -20.21 -23.37 -29.23
C SER A 522 -21.26 -23.86 -30.24
N LYS A 523 -22.22 -24.70 -29.80
CA LYS A 523 -23.29 -25.23 -30.63
C LYS A 523 -24.58 -24.37 -30.68
N TYR A 524 -24.45 -23.07 -30.39
CA TYR A 524 -25.55 -22.16 -30.63
C TYR A 524 -25.86 -22.08 -32.16
N PRO A 525 -27.13 -22.15 -32.60
CA PRO A 525 -28.39 -22.05 -31.84
C PRO A 525 -28.97 -23.39 -31.34
N GLU A 526 -28.40 -24.55 -31.68
CA GLU A 526 -28.91 -25.88 -31.30
C GLU A 526 -28.84 -26.07 -29.77
N CYS A 527 -27.76 -25.63 -29.15
CA CYS A 527 -27.61 -25.57 -27.70
C CYS A 527 -27.57 -24.10 -27.24
N ARG A 528 -28.54 -23.73 -26.41
CA ARG A 528 -28.66 -22.35 -25.89
C ARG A 528 -28.12 -22.18 -24.48
N TYR A 529 -27.27 -23.10 -24.04
CA TYR A 529 -26.69 -22.99 -22.71
C TYR A 529 -25.82 -21.73 -22.59
N THR A 530 -26.08 -20.94 -21.55
CA THR A 530 -25.29 -19.76 -21.16
C THR A 530 -25.20 -19.69 -19.65
N ARG A 531 -24.10 -19.14 -19.15
CA ARG A 531 -23.95 -18.76 -17.75
C ARG A 531 -23.26 -17.39 -17.64
N PRO A 532 -23.45 -16.65 -16.51
CA PRO A 532 -22.64 -15.48 -16.18
C PRO A 532 -21.14 -15.83 -16.14
N LEU A 533 -20.28 -14.83 -16.17
CA LEU A 533 -18.83 -15.02 -16.01
C LEU A 533 -18.50 -15.56 -14.62
N VAL A 534 -19.10 -14.98 -13.58
CA VAL A 534 -18.93 -15.45 -12.20
C VAL A 534 -19.44 -16.89 -12.09
N VAL A 535 -18.56 -17.78 -11.69
CA VAL A 535 -18.94 -19.14 -11.26
C VAL A 535 -19.46 -18.98 -9.83
N PRO A 536 -20.75 -19.27 -9.54
CA PRO A 536 -21.22 -19.32 -8.16
C PRO A 536 -20.36 -20.33 -7.40
N ALA A 537 -19.89 -19.97 -6.20
CA ALA A 537 -19.24 -20.94 -5.32
C ALA A 537 -20.22 -22.11 -5.12
N GLU A 538 -19.73 -23.34 -5.22
CA GLU A 538 -20.55 -24.54 -4.96
C GLU A 538 -21.10 -24.44 -3.53
N GLY A 539 -22.41 -24.16 -3.39
CA GLY A 539 -23.09 -24.10 -2.09
C GLY A 539 -24.25 -23.11 -1.95
N GLU A 540 -24.51 -22.24 -2.92
CA GLU A 540 -25.70 -21.37 -2.92
C GLU A 540 -26.63 -21.74 -4.09
N GLY A 541 -27.40 -22.82 -3.89
CA GLY A 541 -28.50 -23.27 -4.74
C GLY A 541 -29.78 -23.43 -3.92
#